data_f8bfe26e870f2036366ad72452f27242
#
_entry.id   f8bfe26e870f2036366ad72452f27242
#
_cell.length_a   1.000
_cell.length_b   1.000
_cell.length_c   1.000
_cell.angle_alpha   90.00
_cell.angle_beta   90.00
_cell.angle_gamma   90.00
#
_symmetry.space_group_name_H-M   'P 1'
#
loop_
_entity.id
_entity.type
_entity.pdbx_description
1 polymer ?
#
loop_
_entity_poly.entity_id
_entity_poly.type
_entity_poly.pdbx_seq_one_letter_code
_entity_poly.pdbx_strand_id
1 'polypeptide(L)'
;EVLTAYPELSCTHEPYKQADFCVGNEKTFEFLENVLTEVMELFPSEYIHIGGDEAGKASWPTCKLCQARMKKEGLKDVNELQSYLIHRIEVFLNAHGRKLLGWDEILEGGLAPNATVMSWRGTEGGMKAVDSGHMAIMSPGEFCYFDSYQDAPDSQPEAIGGYLPLSKVYSFNPVPDTLSADKVQLVYGVQANLFTEYIPTPEHAEMMIYPRILALAEVAWSAPSVKNYDDFHVRALKEVEALKAEGYHPFDLKNEIGNRPGADQPVQHLAVGKKVAYGPDAAYYPGYSAGGDSALVDGVIGGWTYGDRRWQGFIDKKRMDVTIDMEKETEIHSVGADFMQVCGPEVFMPSEVIISVSNDGKEFTELKRMEHKVVKDDKVTFINFGWEGNAKARYIRYQASSGEFGGFLFTDEIVVK
;
A
#
# COMPACT_ATOMS: atom_id res chain seq x y z
N GLU A 1 4.33 -23.16 -4.43
CA GLU A 1 5.22 -24.34 -4.49
C GLU A 1 4.58 -25.61 -3.92
N VAL A 2 3.94 -25.54 -2.72
CA VAL A 2 3.28 -26.70 -2.08
C VAL A 2 2.29 -27.37 -3.01
N LEU A 3 1.37 -26.61 -3.61
CA LEU A 3 0.36 -27.15 -4.53
C LEU A 3 0.94 -27.64 -5.87
N THR A 4 2.19 -27.28 -6.18
CA THR A 4 2.94 -27.85 -7.29
C THR A 4 3.45 -29.25 -6.95
N ALA A 5 3.97 -29.42 -5.74
CA ALA A 5 4.45 -30.72 -5.25
C ALA A 5 3.31 -31.67 -4.91
N TYR A 6 2.21 -31.15 -4.41
CA TYR A 6 1.01 -31.92 -3.97
C TYR A 6 -0.26 -31.39 -4.67
N PRO A 7 -0.40 -31.56 -5.99
CA PRO A 7 -1.51 -30.99 -6.75
C PRO A 7 -2.89 -31.53 -6.32
N GLU A 8 -2.94 -32.71 -5.69
CA GLU A 8 -4.15 -33.28 -5.14
C GLU A 8 -4.75 -32.48 -3.96
N LEU A 9 -3.97 -31.57 -3.34
CA LEU A 9 -4.44 -30.69 -2.29
C LEU A 9 -5.12 -29.44 -2.85
N SER A 10 -5.00 -29.17 -4.15
CA SER A 10 -5.66 -28.05 -4.82
C SER A 10 -6.99 -28.46 -5.44
N CYS A 11 -7.87 -27.48 -5.69
CA CYS A 11 -9.13 -27.72 -6.38
C CYS A 11 -8.97 -28.05 -7.88
N THR A 12 -7.90 -27.61 -8.52
CA THR A 12 -7.64 -27.85 -9.94
C THR A 12 -6.93 -29.17 -10.19
N HIS A 13 -6.25 -29.73 -9.21
CA HIS A 13 -5.37 -30.90 -9.33
C HIS A 13 -4.29 -30.76 -10.42
N GLU A 14 -3.95 -29.53 -10.80
CA GLU A 14 -2.97 -29.22 -11.82
C GLU A 14 -1.76 -28.47 -11.23
N PRO A 15 -0.53 -28.95 -11.50
CA PRO A 15 0.66 -28.21 -11.07
C PRO A 15 0.74 -26.80 -11.70
N TYR A 16 1.36 -25.86 -10.99
CA TYR A 16 1.62 -24.48 -11.44
C TYR A 16 0.37 -23.63 -11.76
N LYS A 17 -0.83 -24.16 -11.55
CA LYS A 17 -2.03 -23.31 -11.56
C LYS A 17 -2.22 -22.65 -10.21
N GLN A 18 -2.48 -21.36 -10.24
CA GLN A 18 -2.89 -20.64 -9.05
C GLN A 18 -4.23 -21.20 -8.56
N ALA A 19 -4.20 -21.86 -7.41
CA ALA A 19 -5.39 -22.45 -6.80
C ALA A 19 -5.16 -22.52 -5.29
N ASP A 20 -6.21 -22.21 -4.54
CA ASP A 20 -6.23 -22.36 -3.10
C ASP A 20 -6.29 -23.85 -2.70
N PHE A 21 -6.00 -24.15 -1.45
CA PHE A 21 -6.23 -25.46 -0.89
C PHE A 21 -7.68 -25.91 -1.09
N CYS A 22 -7.88 -27.18 -1.42
CA CYS A 22 -9.21 -27.77 -1.53
C CYS A 22 -9.79 -28.06 -0.14
N VAL A 23 -10.63 -27.17 0.37
CA VAL A 23 -11.27 -27.31 1.69
C VAL A 23 -12.23 -28.50 1.76
N GLY A 24 -12.70 -28.98 0.61
CA GLY A 24 -13.51 -30.20 0.51
C GLY A 24 -12.72 -31.50 0.70
N ASN A 25 -11.39 -31.46 0.59
CA ASN A 25 -10.52 -32.64 0.67
C ASN A 25 -9.96 -32.81 2.10
N GLU A 26 -10.22 -33.94 2.75
CA GLU A 26 -9.67 -34.22 4.10
C GLU A 26 -8.14 -34.28 4.12
N LYS A 27 -7.49 -34.68 3.03
CA LYS A 27 -6.02 -34.67 2.94
C LYS A 27 -5.42 -33.28 3.11
N THR A 28 -6.16 -32.21 2.78
CA THR A 28 -5.75 -30.83 3.04
C THR A 28 -5.54 -30.60 4.56
N PHE A 29 -6.49 -31.05 5.37
CA PHE A 29 -6.40 -30.91 6.82
C PHE A 29 -5.28 -31.77 7.40
N GLU A 30 -5.16 -33.02 6.97
CA GLU A 30 -4.07 -33.92 7.37
C GLU A 30 -2.70 -33.28 7.04
N PHE A 31 -2.54 -32.71 5.85
CA PHE A 31 -1.32 -32.02 5.46
C PHE A 31 -1.03 -30.81 6.35
N LEU A 32 -2.03 -29.93 6.56
CA LEU A 32 -1.87 -28.73 7.38
C LEU A 32 -1.60 -29.06 8.86
N GLU A 33 -2.28 -30.06 9.39
CA GLU A 33 -2.06 -30.53 10.77
C GLU A 33 -0.65 -31.11 10.96
N ASN A 34 -0.12 -31.83 9.97
CA ASN A 34 1.27 -32.33 10.00
C ASN A 34 2.28 -31.17 9.98
N VAL A 35 2.09 -30.19 9.10
CA VAL A 35 2.95 -28.99 9.05
C VAL A 35 2.91 -28.24 10.37
N LEU A 36 1.72 -27.99 10.91
CA LEU A 36 1.56 -27.28 12.18
C LEU A 36 2.16 -28.05 13.37
N THR A 37 2.15 -29.39 13.33
CA THR A 37 2.81 -30.20 14.34
C THR A 37 4.31 -29.94 14.36
N GLU A 38 4.98 -29.96 13.21
CA GLU A 38 6.41 -29.62 13.11
C GLU A 38 6.70 -28.17 13.53
N VAL A 39 5.85 -27.22 13.13
CA VAL A 39 5.97 -25.81 13.53
C VAL A 39 5.89 -25.67 15.05
N MET A 40 4.95 -26.36 15.70
CA MET A 40 4.80 -26.30 17.17
C MET A 40 5.98 -26.93 17.92
N GLU A 41 6.69 -27.89 17.32
CA GLU A 41 7.94 -28.43 17.88
C GLU A 41 9.09 -27.44 17.81
N LEU A 42 9.17 -26.67 16.70
CA LEU A 42 10.23 -25.67 16.48
C LEU A 42 10.00 -24.38 17.27
N PHE A 43 8.75 -23.96 17.43
CA PHE A 43 8.37 -22.69 18.03
C PHE A 43 7.51 -22.92 19.28
N PRO A 44 8.04 -22.65 20.49
CA PRO A 44 7.34 -22.88 21.75
C PRO A 44 6.28 -21.82 22.08
N SER A 45 6.00 -20.89 21.17
CA SER A 45 5.02 -19.82 21.38
C SER A 45 3.62 -20.33 21.66
N GLU A 46 2.91 -19.65 22.54
CA GLU A 46 1.48 -19.90 22.79
C GLU A 46 0.63 -19.64 21.54
N TYR A 47 1.02 -18.67 20.70
CA TYR A 47 0.33 -18.31 19.47
C TYR A 47 1.01 -18.93 18.25
N ILE A 48 0.20 -19.45 17.34
CA ILE A 48 0.63 -19.90 16.01
C ILE A 48 -0.11 -19.05 14.96
N HIS A 49 0.63 -18.29 14.19
CA HIS A 49 0.09 -17.49 13.09
C HIS A 49 -0.10 -18.38 11.86
N ILE A 50 -1.33 -18.45 11.36
CA ILE A 50 -1.69 -19.35 10.25
C ILE A 50 -1.82 -18.63 8.90
N GLY A 51 -1.56 -17.31 8.83
CA GLY A 51 -1.86 -16.51 7.64
C GLY A 51 -3.36 -16.22 7.53
N GLY A 52 -3.99 -16.71 6.48
CA GLY A 52 -5.42 -16.55 6.23
C GLY A 52 -5.74 -15.40 5.28
N ASP A 53 -4.71 -14.71 4.80
CA ASP A 53 -4.76 -13.57 3.90
C ASP A 53 -4.89 -13.97 2.43
N GLU A 54 -5.44 -13.06 1.63
CA GLU A 54 -5.45 -13.06 0.16
C GLU A 54 -5.88 -14.38 -0.53
N ALA A 55 -6.69 -15.20 0.14
CA ALA A 55 -7.23 -16.41 -0.46
C ALA A 55 -8.15 -16.05 -1.64
N GLY A 56 -7.76 -16.45 -2.85
CA GLY A 56 -8.47 -16.06 -4.07
C GLY A 56 -9.85 -16.69 -4.23
N LYS A 57 -10.08 -17.88 -3.64
CA LYS A 57 -11.38 -18.62 -3.58
C LYS A 57 -12.01 -18.93 -4.94
N ALA A 58 -11.38 -18.54 -6.06
CA ALA A 58 -11.96 -18.62 -7.40
C ALA A 58 -12.31 -20.05 -7.82
N SER A 59 -11.58 -21.05 -7.32
CA SER A 59 -11.80 -22.46 -7.65
C SER A 59 -12.91 -23.13 -6.80
N TRP A 60 -13.21 -22.61 -5.63
CA TRP A 60 -14.14 -23.24 -4.68
C TRP A 60 -15.58 -23.32 -5.17
N PRO A 61 -16.15 -22.32 -5.89
CA PRO A 61 -17.51 -22.39 -6.42
C PRO A 61 -17.74 -23.53 -7.41
N THR A 62 -16.70 -23.95 -8.14
CA THR A 62 -16.77 -24.98 -9.16
C THR A 62 -16.21 -26.33 -8.72
N CYS A 63 -15.49 -26.38 -7.62
CA CYS A 63 -14.90 -27.60 -7.07
C CYS A 63 -15.97 -28.51 -6.46
N LYS A 64 -16.11 -29.73 -6.98
CA LYS A 64 -17.10 -30.70 -6.49
C LYS A 64 -16.94 -31.07 -5.03
N LEU A 65 -15.69 -31.18 -4.55
CA LEU A 65 -15.40 -31.51 -3.14
C LEU A 65 -15.75 -30.34 -2.23
N CYS A 66 -15.38 -29.11 -2.59
CA CYS A 66 -15.74 -27.91 -1.82
C CYS A 66 -17.26 -27.72 -1.76
N GLN A 67 -17.97 -27.89 -2.87
CA GLN A 67 -19.43 -27.81 -2.91
C GLN A 67 -20.10 -28.92 -2.07
N ALA A 68 -19.57 -30.14 -2.11
CA ALA A 68 -20.05 -31.22 -1.24
C ALA A 68 -19.82 -30.91 0.26
N ARG A 69 -18.69 -30.33 0.60
CA ARG A 69 -18.39 -29.87 1.96
C ARG A 69 -19.37 -28.79 2.40
N MET A 70 -19.53 -27.75 1.59
CA MET A 70 -20.46 -26.65 1.88
C MET A 70 -21.89 -27.19 2.13
N LYS A 71 -22.36 -28.08 1.29
CA LYS A 71 -23.69 -28.72 1.46
C LYS A 71 -23.78 -29.55 2.74
N LYS A 72 -22.74 -30.33 3.05
CA LYS A 72 -22.69 -31.19 4.25
C LYS A 72 -22.70 -30.37 5.55
N GLU A 73 -21.93 -29.30 5.58
CA GLU A 73 -21.77 -28.46 6.78
C GLU A 73 -22.80 -27.30 6.83
N GLY A 74 -23.65 -27.12 5.81
CA GLY A 74 -24.68 -26.10 5.76
C GLY A 74 -24.12 -24.68 5.51
N LEU A 75 -22.96 -24.57 4.87
CA LEU A 75 -22.29 -23.30 4.58
C LEU A 75 -22.93 -22.60 3.38
N LYS A 76 -23.14 -21.29 3.48
CA LYS A 76 -23.89 -20.50 2.50
C LYS A 76 -23.04 -20.06 1.32
N ASP A 77 -21.77 -19.73 1.56
CA ASP A 77 -20.85 -19.19 0.56
C ASP A 77 -19.39 -19.59 0.82
N VAL A 78 -18.50 -19.13 -0.04
CA VAL A 78 -17.07 -19.46 0.02
C VAL A 78 -16.36 -18.78 1.21
N ASN A 79 -16.92 -17.71 1.76
CA ASN A 79 -16.34 -17.08 2.95
C ASN A 79 -16.63 -17.93 4.20
N GLU A 80 -17.85 -18.50 4.29
CA GLU A 80 -18.15 -19.48 5.33
C GLU A 80 -17.32 -20.77 5.16
N LEU A 81 -16.95 -21.15 3.93
CA LEU A 81 -16.04 -22.27 3.68
C LEU A 81 -14.61 -21.97 4.16
N GLN A 82 -14.11 -20.76 3.96
CA GLN A 82 -12.85 -20.31 4.55
C GLN A 82 -12.91 -20.34 6.08
N SER A 83 -13.95 -19.75 6.65
CA SER A 83 -14.20 -19.79 8.09
C SER A 83 -14.20 -21.22 8.65
N TYR A 84 -14.85 -22.16 7.96
CA TYR A 84 -14.83 -23.58 8.32
C TYR A 84 -13.41 -24.15 8.38
N LEU A 85 -12.55 -23.85 7.41
CA LEU A 85 -11.15 -24.26 7.44
C LEU A 85 -10.44 -23.67 8.68
N ILE A 86 -10.58 -22.38 8.91
CA ILE A 86 -9.96 -21.68 10.05
C ILE A 86 -10.44 -22.29 11.37
N HIS A 87 -11.73 -22.55 11.54
CA HIS A 87 -12.29 -23.22 12.72
C HIS A 87 -11.70 -24.61 12.95
N ARG A 88 -11.55 -25.42 11.90
CA ARG A 88 -10.94 -26.74 12.01
C ARG A 88 -9.49 -26.69 12.49
N ILE A 89 -8.72 -25.73 11.95
CA ILE A 89 -7.32 -25.50 12.36
C ILE A 89 -7.26 -24.96 13.80
N GLU A 90 -8.18 -24.06 14.18
CA GLU A 90 -8.25 -23.60 15.58
C GLU A 90 -8.49 -24.76 16.55
N VAL A 91 -9.45 -25.65 16.26
CA VAL A 91 -9.73 -26.83 17.10
C VAL A 91 -8.47 -27.68 17.25
N PHE A 92 -7.74 -27.90 16.15
CA PHE A 92 -6.48 -28.64 16.18
C PHE A 92 -5.43 -27.97 17.06
N LEU A 93 -5.19 -26.67 16.88
CA LEU A 93 -4.22 -25.90 17.68
C LEU A 93 -4.59 -25.87 19.17
N ASN A 94 -5.86 -25.64 19.48
CA ASN A 94 -6.35 -25.62 20.87
C ASN A 94 -6.17 -26.99 21.55
N ALA A 95 -6.36 -28.09 20.83
CA ALA A 95 -6.11 -29.44 21.35
C ALA A 95 -4.62 -29.68 21.69
N HIS A 96 -3.72 -28.92 21.12
CA HIS A 96 -2.28 -28.93 21.39
C HIS A 96 -1.84 -27.81 22.35
N GLY A 97 -2.78 -27.10 23.00
CA GLY A 97 -2.48 -26.02 23.93
C GLY A 97 -1.95 -24.73 23.26
N ARG A 98 -2.24 -24.54 21.97
CA ARG A 98 -1.85 -23.36 21.20
C ARG A 98 -3.09 -22.52 20.87
N LYS A 99 -2.88 -21.21 20.63
CA LYS A 99 -3.90 -20.27 20.18
C LYS A 99 -3.67 -19.90 18.72
N LEU A 100 -4.76 -19.81 17.96
CA LEU A 100 -4.74 -19.37 16.58
C LEU A 100 -4.59 -17.85 16.51
N LEU A 101 -3.69 -17.38 15.66
CA LEU A 101 -3.54 -16.01 15.22
C LEU A 101 -3.61 -15.99 13.69
N GLY A 102 -4.30 -15.03 13.10
CA GLY A 102 -4.35 -14.88 11.63
C GLY A 102 -4.56 -13.43 11.22
N TRP A 103 -4.28 -13.15 9.95
CA TRP A 103 -4.57 -11.85 9.36
C TRP A 103 -6.06 -11.54 9.38
N ASP A 104 -6.45 -10.27 9.26
CA ASP A 104 -7.83 -9.83 9.48
C ASP A 104 -8.86 -10.40 8.50
N GLU A 105 -8.45 -11.07 7.41
CA GLU A 105 -9.33 -11.85 6.53
C GLU A 105 -9.97 -13.06 7.21
N ILE A 106 -9.44 -13.54 8.33
CA ILE A 106 -10.09 -14.61 9.11
C ILE A 106 -11.43 -14.18 9.73
N LEU A 107 -11.74 -12.89 9.70
CA LEU A 107 -13.07 -12.35 10.06
C LEU A 107 -14.15 -12.70 9.01
N GLU A 108 -13.74 -13.01 7.78
CA GLU A 108 -14.67 -13.28 6.69
C GLU A 108 -15.39 -14.62 6.90
N GLY A 109 -16.73 -14.60 6.75
CA GLY A 109 -17.55 -15.80 6.94
C GLY A 109 -17.76 -16.22 8.40
N GLY A 110 -17.17 -15.50 9.37
CA GLY A 110 -17.30 -15.74 10.82
C GLY A 110 -15.99 -16.15 11.47
N LEU A 111 -15.65 -15.43 12.54
CA LEU A 111 -14.42 -15.64 13.28
C LEU A 111 -14.48 -16.90 14.15
N ALA A 112 -13.39 -17.66 14.20
CA ALA A 112 -13.25 -18.82 15.07
C ALA A 112 -13.26 -18.38 16.56
N PRO A 113 -13.88 -19.15 17.48
CA PRO A 113 -14.26 -18.67 18.83
C PRO A 113 -13.14 -18.12 19.72
N ASN A 114 -11.91 -18.63 19.57
CA ASN A 114 -10.77 -18.20 20.39
C ASN A 114 -9.65 -17.57 19.55
N ALA A 115 -9.91 -17.27 18.27
CA ALA A 115 -8.90 -16.71 17.37
C ALA A 115 -8.52 -15.28 17.77
N THR A 116 -7.24 -14.97 17.63
CA THR A 116 -6.70 -13.62 17.70
C THR A 116 -6.54 -13.08 16.28
N VAL A 117 -6.86 -11.83 16.08
CA VAL A 117 -6.81 -11.18 14.77
C VAL A 117 -5.61 -10.25 14.68
N MET A 118 -4.80 -10.37 13.61
CA MET A 118 -3.77 -9.39 13.26
C MET A 118 -4.30 -8.48 12.15
N SER A 119 -4.50 -7.19 12.49
CA SER A 119 -5.08 -6.21 11.58
C SER A 119 -4.00 -5.53 10.76
N TRP A 120 -3.96 -5.80 9.44
CA TRP A 120 -2.94 -5.26 8.55
C TRP A 120 -3.50 -4.31 7.47
N ARG A 121 -4.74 -4.51 7.04
CA ARG A 121 -5.43 -3.67 6.04
C ARG A 121 -5.95 -2.33 6.60
N GLY A 122 -5.42 -1.90 7.72
CA GLY A 122 -5.85 -0.78 8.51
C GLY A 122 -6.13 -1.21 9.95
N THR A 123 -6.84 -0.40 10.72
CA THR A 123 -7.21 -0.72 12.12
C THR A 123 -8.60 -1.32 12.25
N GLU A 124 -9.42 -1.25 11.19
CA GLU A 124 -10.83 -1.62 11.21
C GLU A 124 -11.04 -3.12 11.50
N GLY A 125 -10.18 -3.99 10.97
CA GLY A 125 -10.23 -5.43 11.24
C GLY A 125 -10.01 -5.74 12.71
N GLY A 126 -8.99 -5.11 13.31
CA GLY A 126 -8.71 -5.21 14.74
C GLY A 126 -9.87 -4.70 15.60
N MET A 127 -10.45 -3.56 15.23
CA MET A 127 -11.62 -3.02 15.97
C MET A 127 -12.83 -3.95 15.88
N LYS A 128 -13.12 -4.55 14.72
CA LYS A 128 -14.19 -5.55 14.58
C LYS A 128 -13.97 -6.77 15.47
N ALA A 129 -12.71 -7.25 15.56
CA ALA A 129 -12.34 -8.35 16.45
C ALA A 129 -12.60 -7.97 17.92
N VAL A 130 -12.09 -6.81 18.36
CA VAL A 130 -12.28 -6.29 19.72
C VAL A 130 -13.76 -6.08 20.04
N ASP A 131 -14.55 -5.56 19.11
CA ASP A 131 -15.99 -5.37 19.29
C ASP A 131 -16.75 -6.68 19.49
N SER A 132 -16.26 -7.76 18.89
CA SER A 132 -16.81 -9.13 19.07
C SER A 132 -16.19 -9.89 20.25
N GLY A 133 -15.33 -9.25 21.04
CA GLY A 133 -14.74 -9.83 22.25
C GLY A 133 -13.46 -10.63 22.03
N HIS A 134 -12.83 -10.50 20.85
CA HIS A 134 -11.59 -11.16 20.50
C HIS A 134 -10.37 -10.27 20.71
N MET A 135 -9.21 -10.89 20.95
CA MET A 135 -7.93 -10.18 21.00
C MET A 135 -7.53 -9.72 19.60
N ALA A 136 -6.89 -8.55 19.52
CA ALA A 136 -6.32 -8.03 18.28
C ALA A 136 -4.88 -7.58 18.45
N ILE A 137 -4.05 -7.82 17.43
CA ILE A 137 -2.71 -7.23 17.26
C ILE A 137 -2.80 -6.22 16.13
N MET A 138 -2.33 -4.99 16.38
CA MET A 138 -2.36 -3.92 15.41
C MET A 138 -1.06 -3.89 14.61
N SER A 139 -1.18 -4.13 13.31
CA SER A 139 -0.07 -4.15 12.35
C SER A 139 -0.43 -3.48 11.02
N PRO A 140 -1.14 -2.31 11.04
CA PRO A 140 -1.61 -1.69 9.80
C PRO A 140 -0.45 -1.28 8.90
N GLY A 141 -0.55 -1.59 7.61
CA GLY A 141 0.52 -1.39 6.63
C GLY A 141 1.00 0.05 6.56
N GLU A 142 0.11 1.01 6.75
CA GLU A 142 0.45 2.44 6.73
C GLU A 142 1.34 2.92 7.90
N PHE A 143 1.57 2.09 8.94
CA PHE A 143 2.39 2.42 10.11
C PHE A 143 3.44 1.34 10.44
N CYS A 144 3.21 0.10 10.02
CA CYS A 144 3.94 -1.06 10.56
C CYS A 144 4.70 -1.87 9.50
N TYR A 145 4.61 -1.55 8.20
CA TYR A 145 5.30 -2.29 7.14
C TYR A 145 6.64 -1.63 6.83
N PHE A 146 7.69 -2.15 7.44
CA PHE A 146 9.04 -1.59 7.38
C PHE A 146 9.81 -1.98 6.11
N ASP A 147 9.21 -2.71 5.20
CA ASP A 147 9.67 -2.96 3.85
C ASP A 147 9.42 -1.79 2.88
N SER A 148 8.64 -0.77 3.30
CA SER A 148 8.47 0.50 2.57
C SER A 148 9.68 1.42 2.71
N TYR A 149 9.90 2.29 1.71
CA TYR A 149 10.90 3.38 1.81
C TYR A 149 10.66 4.24 3.04
N GLN A 150 11.72 4.57 3.77
CA GLN A 150 11.61 5.46 4.93
C GLN A 150 12.01 6.91 4.64
N ASP A 151 12.60 7.18 3.46
CA ASP A 151 12.97 8.49 2.96
C ASP A 151 12.84 8.53 1.43
N ALA A 152 13.33 9.58 0.78
CA ALA A 152 13.33 9.73 -0.67
C ALA A 152 13.86 8.48 -1.37
N PRO A 153 13.11 7.85 -2.28
CA PRO A 153 13.47 6.55 -2.85
C PRO A 153 14.82 6.54 -3.59
N ASP A 154 15.21 7.66 -4.20
CA ASP A 154 16.46 7.80 -4.93
C ASP A 154 17.69 7.87 -4.02
N SER A 155 17.50 8.11 -2.73
CA SER A 155 18.55 8.14 -1.69
C SER A 155 18.78 6.79 -1.01
N GLN A 156 17.98 5.77 -1.34
CA GLN A 156 17.94 4.49 -0.63
C GLN A 156 18.12 3.29 -1.56
N PRO A 157 18.54 2.12 -1.00
CA PRO A 157 18.41 0.86 -1.71
C PRO A 157 16.97 0.58 -2.13
N GLU A 158 16.79 -0.28 -3.13
CA GLU A 158 15.47 -0.71 -3.59
C GLU A 158 14.62 -1.24 -2.42
N ALA A 159 13.34 -0.90 -2.43
CA ALA A 159 12.32 -1.39 -1.51
C ALA A 159 11.07 -1.79 -2.30
N ILE A 160 10.10 -2.46 -1.67
CA ILE A 160 8.84 -2.87 -2.32
C ILE A 160 8.03 -1.67 -2.87
N GLY A 161 8.33 -0.49 -2.38
CA GLY A 161 7.61 0.77 -2.68
C GLY A 161 7.04 1.40 -1.41
N GLY A 162 6.01 2.21 -1.57
CA GLY A 162 5.43 2.91 -0.42
C GLY A 162 6.34 4.01 0.14
N TYR A 163 5.87 4.66 1.20
CA TYR A 163 6.65 5.66 1.95
C TYR A 163 6.19 5.66 3.40
N LEU A 164 7.08 5.25 4.30
CA LEU A 164 6.81 5.13 5.73
C LEU A 164 7.96 5.75 6.54
N PRO A 165 8.01 7.08 6.70
CA PRO A 165 9.04 7.76 7.47
C PRO A 165 8.89 7.53 8.98
N LEU A 166 9.96 7.77 9.72
CA LEU A 166 10.01 7.64 11.18
C LEU A 166 8.87 8.38 11.88
N SER A 167 8.58 9.61 11.44
CA SER A 167 7.50 10.45 11.99
C SER A 167 6.13 9.80 11.84
N LYS A 168 5.87 9.13 10.72
CA LYS A 168 4.60 8.43 10.46
C LYS A 168 4.44 7.23 11.38
N VAL A 169 5.47 6.40 11.56
CA VAL A 169 5.47 5.29 12.53
C VAL A 169 5.17 5.81 13.94
N TYR A 170 5.85 6.87 14.36
CA TYR A 170 5.64 7.46 15.68
C TYR A 170 4.25 8.06 15.90
N SER A 171 3.60 8.52 14.84
CA SER A 171 2.24 9.07 14.90
C SER A 171 1.16 8.03 15.17
N PHE A 172 1.48 6.74 15.03
CA PHE A 172 0.51 5.67 15.20
C PHE A 172 -0.13 5.67 16.59
N ASN A 173 -1.45 5.50 16.63
CA ASN A 173 -2.21 5.24 17.86
C ASN A 173 -2.95 3.90 17.71
N PRO A 174 -2.43 2.80 18.29
CA PRO A 174 -3.03 1.48 18.15
C PRO A 174 -4.33 1.31 18.93
N VAL A 175 -4.60 2.19 19.89
CA VAL A 175 -5.81 2.16 20.73
C VAL A 175 -6.57 3.48 20.50
N PRO A 176 -7.60 3.50 19.62
CA PRO A 176 -8.39 4.71 19.38
C PRO A 176 -9.06 5.22 20.67
N ASP A 177 -9.09 6.53 20.84
CA ASP A 177 -9.73 7.18 22.00
C ASP A 177 -11.23 6.87 22.16
N THR A 178 -11.85 6.38 21.08
CA THR A 178 -13.26 5.96 21.08
C THR A 178 -13.49 4.58 21.67
N LEU A 179 -12.42 3.81 21.92
CA LEU A 179 -12.54 2.46 22.48
C LEU A 179 -12.86 2.52 23.99
N SER A 180 -13.88 1.78 24.41
CA SER A 180 -14.26 1.71 25.83
C SER A 180 -13.19 1.00 26.67
N ALA A 181 -13.06 1.40 27.93
CA ALA A 181 -12.01 0.93 28.84
C ALA A 181 -11.98 -0.59 29.04
N ASP A 182 -13.14 -1.24 28.99
CA ASP A 182 -13.28 -2.69 29.09
C ASP A 182 -12.75 -3.43 27.85
N LYS A 183 -12.70 -2.75 26.70
CA LYS A 183 -12.22 -3.31 25.44
C LYS A 183 -10.74 -3.01 25.16
N VAL A 184 -10.16 -1.98 25.78
CA VAL A 184 -8.74 -1.61 25.58
C VAL A 184 -7.81 -2.83 25.83
N GLN A 185 -8.10 -3.64 26.82
CA GLN A 185 -7.31 -4.84 27.15
C GLN A 185 -7.33 -5.92 26.07
N LEU A 186 -8.25 -5.85 25.11
CA LEU A 186 -8.32 -6.76 23.96
C LEU A 186 -7.38 -6.34 22.82
N VAL A 187 -6.88 -5.11 22.82
CA VAL A 187 -5.76 -4.71 21.98
C VAL A 187 -4.48 -5.23 22.62
N TYR A 188 -3.98 -6.37 22.15
CA TYR A 188 -2.88 -7.09 22.77
C TYR A 188 -1.53 -6.42 22.55
N GLY A 189 -1.38 -5.71 21.43
CA GLY A 189 -0.16 -4.99 21.12
C GLY A 189 -0.06 -4.57 19.66
N VAL A 190 1.16 -4.25 19.26
CA VAL A 190 1.52 -3.85 17.89
C VAL A 190 2.62 -4.76 17.34
N GLN A 191 2.68 -4.89 16.02
CA GLN A 191 3.74 -5.63 15.34
C GLN A 191 4.20 -4.87 14.10
N ALA A 192 5.52 -4.77 13.91
CA ALA A 192 6.10 -4.40 12.63
C ALA A 192 6.31 -5.63 11.75
N ASN A 193 6.17 -5.46 10.43
CA ASN A 193 6.48 -6.47 9.42
C ASN A 193 7.65 -5.99 8.57
N LEU A 194 8.54 -6.90 8.20
CA LEU A 194 9.62 -6.68 7.26
C LEU A 194 9.64 -7.86 6.28
N PHE A 195 8.92 -7.73 5.17
CA PHE A 195 8.98 -8.69 4.08
C PHE A 195 10.21 -8.40 3.24
N THR A 196 10.91 -9.45 2.78
CA THR A 196 12.29 -9.33 2.31
C THR A 196 12.46 -9.56 0.82
N GLU A 197 11.41 -9.42 0.02
CA GLU A 197 11.45 -9.58 -1.45
C GLU A 197 12.52 -8.69 -2.10
N TYR A 198 12.72 -7.50 -1.53
CA TYR A 198 13.68 -6.49 -2.01
C TYR A 198 14.81 -6.22 -1.00
N ILE A 199 14.98 -7.06 0.03
CA ILE A 199 15.95 -6.86 1.11
C ILE A 199 16.93 -8.03 1.12
N PRO A 200 18.00 -7.99 0.31
CA PRO A 200 18.88 -9.14 0.05
C PRO A 200 19.94 -9.37 1.12
N THR A 201 20.20 -8.41 2.03
CA THR A 201 21.28 -8.53 3.02
C THR A 201 20.84 -8.15 4.42
N PRO A 202 21.52 -8.66 5.48
CA PRO A 202 21.29 -8.25 6.87
C PRO A 202 21.45 -6.76 7.08
N GLU A 203 22.44 -6.11 6.48
CA GLU A 203 22.70 -4.67 6.61
C GLU A 203 21.53 -3.85 6.05
N HIS A 204 20.94 -4.32 4.93
CA HIS A 204 19.75 -3.70 4.39
C HIS A 204 18.55 -3.89 5.33
N ALA A 205 18.38 -5.06 5.92
CA ALA A 205 17.34 -5.30 6.92
C ALA A 205 17.51 -4.40 8.15
N GLU A 206 18.74 -4.24 8.66
CA GLU A 206 19.06 -3.33 9.75
C GLU A 206 18.69 -1.88 9.42
N MET A 207 19.05 -1.43 8.20
CA MET A 207 18.68 -0.10 7.71
C MET A 207 17.16 0.08 7.69
N MET A 208 16.43 -0.91 7.19
CA MET A 208 14.97 -0.83 7.08
C MET A 208 14.26 -0.89 8.44
N ILE A 209 14.83 -1.59 9.43
CA ILE A 209 14.26 -1.71 10.78
C ILE A 209 14.56 -0.46 11.62
N TYR A 210 15.82 -0.01 11.66
CA TYR A 210 16.25 1.08 12.52
C TYR A 210 16.27 2.43 11.77
N PRO A 211 15.73 3.51 12.39
CA PRO A 211 15.21 3.61 13.75
C PRO A 211 13.71 3.37 13.91
N ARG A 212 12.98 2.96 12.88
CA ARG A 212 11.51 2.82 12.92
C ARG A 212 11.00 1.91 14.03
N ILE A 213 11.73 0.84 14.34
CA ILE A 213 11.37 -0.05 15.45
C ILE A 213 11.42 0.65 16.82
N LEU A 214 12.31 1.63 16.99
CA LEU A 214 12.37 2.44 18.22
C LEU A 214 11.11 3.29 18.37
N ALA A 215 10.61 3.85 17.27
CA ALA A 215 9.36 4.59 17.26
C ALA A 215 8.16 3.69 17.62
N LEU A 216 8.09 2.50 17.03
CA LEU A 216 7.01 1.55 17.33
C LEU A 216 7.10 1.05 18.78
N ALA A 217 8.31 0.85 19.32
CA ALA A 217 8.51 0.50 20.71
C ALA A 217 7.95 1.58 21.65
N GLU A 218 8.24 2.86 21.38
CA GLU A 218 7.67 3.95 22.20
C GLU A 218 6.16 4.07 22.05
N VAL A 219 5.62 3.84 20.85
CA VAL A 219 4.16 3.74 20.62
C VAL A 219 3.52 2.64 21.46
N ALA A 220 4.20 1.49 21.60
CA ALA A 220 3.70 0.37 22.39
C ALA A 220 3.75 0.61 23.92
N TRP A 221 4.75 1.36 24.40
CA TRP A 221 5.01 1.52 25.83
C TRP A 221 4.47 2.82 26.42
N SER A 222 4.20 3.83 25.59
CA SER A 222 3.85 5.17 26.05
C SER A 222 2.39 5.51 25.83
N ALA A 223 1.77 6.15 26.81
CA ALA A 223 0.44 6.73 26.59
C ALA A 223 0.48 7.81 25.50
N PRO A 224 -0.53 7.91 24.63
CA PRO A 224 -0.54 8.93 23.56
C PRO A 224 -0.32 10.36 24.05
N SER A 225 -0.82 10.70 25.25
CA SER A 225 -0.73 12.02 25.85
C SER A 225 0.68 12.48 26.24
N VAL A 226 1.64 11.55 26.35
CA VAL A 226 3.05 11.88 26.69
C VAL A 226 4.00 11.79 25.49
N LYS A 227 3.50 11.37 24.33
CA LYS A 227 4.31 11.28 23.12
C LYS A 227 4.68 12.68 22.61
N ASN A 228 5.96 12.85 22.27
CA ASN A 228 6.51 14.07 21.69
C ASN A 228 7.56 13.67 20.63
N TYR A 229 7.24 13.92 19.36
CA TYR A 229 8.09 13.49 18.25
C TYR A 229 9.45 14.21 18.27
N ASP A 230 9.51 15.51 18.59
CA ASP A 230 10.77 16.26 18.59
C ASP A 230 11.73 15.73 19.64
N ASP A 231 11.24 15.44 20.85
CA ASP A 231 12.03 14.79 21.89
C ASP A 231 12.47 13.38 21.49
N PHE A 232 11.54 12.59 20.95
CA PHE A 232 11.84 11.26 20.46
C PHE A 232 12.90 11.29 19.36
N HIS A 233 12.78 12.18 18.38
CA HIS A 233 13.73 12.31 17.27
C HIS A 233 15.16 12.60 17.75
N VAL A 234 15.32 13.49 18.75
CA VAL A 234 16.63 13.75 19.39
C VAL A 234 17.21 12.49 20.05
N ARG A 235 16.37 11.68 20.70
CA ARG A 235 16.80 10.42 21.30
C ARG A 235 17.13 9.37 20.21
N ALA A 236 16.32 9.26 19.18
CA ALA A 236 16.54 8.36 18.05
C ALA A 236 17.86 8.65 17.32
N LEU A 237 18.23 9.93 17.13
CA LEU A 237 19.53 10.30 16.58
C LEU A 237 20.71 9.76 17.42
N LYS A 238 20.60 9.78 18.75
CA LYS A 238 21.64 9.24 19.64
C LYS A 238 21.71 7.72 19.56
N GLU A 239 20.57 7.05 19.51
CA GLU A 239 20.50 5.59 19.37
C GLU A 239 21.05 5.12 18.02
N VAL A 240 20.77 5.83 16.92
CA VAL A 240 21.37 5.57 15.61
C VAL A 240 22.91 5.60 15.68
N GLU A 241 23.49 6.59 16.34
CA GLU A 241 24.96 6.66 16.51
C GLU A 241 25.49 5.55 17.42
N ALA A 242 24.76 5.16 18.46
CA ALA A 242 25.13 4.03 19.32
C ALA A 242 25.09 2.70 18.54
N LEU A 243 24.05 2.46 17.77
CA LEU A 243 23.92 1.27 16.89
C LEU A 243 25.07 1.20 15.88
N LYS A 244 25.43 2.32 15.24
CA LYS A 244 26.58 2.39 14.33
C LYS A 244 27.89 2.05 15.05
N ALA A 245 28.06 2.51 16.28
CA ALA A 245 29.27 2.21 17.08
C ALA A 245 29.37 0.73 17.47
N GLU A 246 28.23 0.03 17.57
CA GLU A 246 28.15 -1.41 17.82
C GLU A 246 28.26 -2.25 16.54
N GLY A 247 28.35 -1.61 15.37
CA GLY A 247 28.53 -2.28 14.08
C GLY A 247 27.25 -2.60 13.32
N TYR A 248 26.10 -2.08 13.75
CA TYR A 248 24.86 -2.13 12.99
C TYR A 248 24.80 -1.06 11.89
N HIS A 249 23.91 -1.24 10.93
CA HIS A 249 23.75 -0.40 9.74
C HIS A 249 22.38 0.33 9.73
N PRO A 250 22.04 1.15 10.74
CA PRO A 250 20.77 1.86 10.78
C PRO A 250 20.69 2.90 9.66
N PHE A 251 19.48 3.27 9.28
CA PHE A 251 19.21 4.41 8.40
C PHE A 251 19.90 5.70 8.90
N ASP A 252 20.42 6.47 7.98
CA ASP A 252 21.13 7.74 8.29
C ASP A 252 20.15 8.88 8.60
N LEU A 253 19.48 8.77 9.73
CA LEU A 253 18.47 9.72 10.20
C LEU A 253 18.94 11.18 10.23
N LYS A 254 20.25 11.41 10.43
CA LYS A 254 20.82 12.75 10.47
C LYS A 254 20.74 13.48 9.13
N ASN A 255 20.78 12.73 8.03
CA ASN A 255 20.74 13.25 6.68
C ASN A 255 19.41 12.91 5.97
N GLU A 256 18.35 12.67 6.74
CA GLU A 256 17.00 12.46 6.21
C GLU A 256 16.59 13.62 5.30
N ILE A 257 16.11 13.29 4.10
CA ILE A 257 15.62 14.27 3.11
C ILE A 257 14.18 14.68 3.49
N GLY A 258 13.40 13.73 3.98
CA GLY A 258 12.02 13.94 4.40
C GLY A 258 11.03 13.90 3.24
N ASN A 259 9.96 14.68 3.34
CA ASN A 259 8.90 14.67 2.34
C ASN A 259 9.34 15.24 0.99
N ARG A 260 8.69 14.80 -0.09
CA ARG A 260 8.96 15.32 -1.43
C ARG A 260 8.73 16.84 -1.45
N PRO A 261 9.64 17.61 -2.04
CA PRO A 261 9.52 19.06 -2.11
C PRO A 261 8.17 19.50 -2.68
N GLY A 262 7.49 20.39 -1.95
CA GLY A 262 6.15 20.88 -2.30
C GLY A 262 4.99 20.01 -1.80
N ALA A 263 5.23 18.79 -1.31
CA ALA A 263 4.17 17.91 -0.82
C ALA A 263 3.63 18.25 0.58
N ASP A 264 4.33 19.09 1.33
CA ASP A 264 3.97 19.44 2.72
C ASP A 264 2.87 20.51 2.81
N GLN A 265 2.78 21.38 1.82
CA GLN A 265 1.87 22.52 1.80
C GLN A 265 1.27 22.71 0.43
N PRO A 266 0.00 23.11 0.34
CA PRO A 266 -0.60 23.42 -0.94
C PRO A 266 0.19 24.50 -1.70
N VAL A 267 0.49 24.22 -2.97
CA VAL A 267 1.16 25.16 -3.87
C VAL A 267 0.14 26.13 -4.47
N GLN A 268 0.55 27.39 -4.62
CA GLN A 268 -0.28 28.42 -5.23
C GLN A 268 0.15 28.66 -6.66
N HIS A 269 -0.79 28.57 -7.61
CA HIS A 269 -0.59 28.87 -9.01
C HIS A 269 -1.91 29.28 -9.69
N LEU A 270 -1.85 29.73 -10.94
CA LEU A 270 -2.99 30.34 -11.62
C LEU A 270 -4.18 29.39 -11.87
N ALA A 271 -3.91 28.08 -11.94
CA ALA A 271 -4.94 27.07 -12.21
C ALA A 271 -5.63 26.52 -10.95
N VAL A 272 -5.19 26.86 -9.74
CA VAL A 272 -5.79 26.33 -8.51
C VAL A 272 -7.29 26.63 -8.45
N GLY A 273 -8.09 25.56 -8.27
CA GLY A 273 -9.55 25.66 -8.20
C GLY A 273 -10.27 25.92 -9.51
N LYS A 274 -9.56 25.87 -10.64
CA LYS A 274 -10.16 26.02 -11.97
C LYS A 274 -10.90 24.77 -12.42
N LYS A 275 -11.80 24.93 -13.39
CA LYS A 275 -12.53 23.80 -13.96
C LYS A 275 -11.64 22.97 -14.87
N VAL A 276 -11.70 21.67 -14.69
CA VAL A 276 -11.01 20.69 -15.51
C VAL A 276 -12.02 19.87 -16.31
N ALA A 277 -11.72 19.61 -17.56
CA ALA A 277 -12.47 18.70 -18.42
C ALA A 277 -11.52 17.63 -18.99
N TYR A 278 -11.95 16.39 -18.94
CA TYR A 278 -11.23 15.25 -19.51
C TYR A 278 -11.75 14.98 -20.92
N GLY A 279 -10.84 14.70 -21.84
CA GLY A 279 -11.17 14.31 -23.20
C GLY A 279 -11.94 12.99 -23.26
N PRO A 280 -12.57 12.69 -24.41
CA PRO A 280 -13.24 11.40 -24.60
C PRO A 280 -12.29 10.22 -24.35
N ASP A 281 -12.71 9.26 -23.54
CA ASP A 281 -11.93 8.07 -23.15
C ASP A 281 -10.57 8.37 -22.49
N ALA A 282 -10.39 9.57 -21.97
CA ALA A 282 -9.16 10.04 -21.34
C ALA A 282 -9.30 10.32 -19.84
N ALA A 283 -10.37 9.86 -19.21
CA ALA A 283 -10.56 9.99 -17.77
C ALA A 283 -9.57 9.10 -16.99
N TYR A 284 -9.26 9.53 -15.77
CA TYR A 284 -8.44 8.77 -14.85
C TYR A 284 -9.10 7.44 -14.43
N TYR A 285 -8.29 6.51 -13.92
CA TYR A 285 -8.79 5.26 -13.36
C TYR A 285 -9.47 5.53 -12.00
N PRO A 286 -10.70 5.04 -11.76
CA PRO A 286 -11.44 5.35 -10.53
C PRO A 286 -10.72 4.99 -9.22
N GLY A 287 -9.89 3.93 -9.24
CA GLY A 287 -9.08 3.53 -8.09
C GLY A 287 -7.93 4.50 -7.76
N TYR A 288 -7.56 5.36 -8.71
CA TYR A 288 -6.49 6.36 -8.56
C TYR A 288 -6.98 7.74 -8.98
N SER A 289 -8.02 8.22 -8.31
CA SER A 289 -8.68 9.49 -8.63
C SER A 289 -8.02 10.71 -7.99
N ALA A 290 -7.14 10.54 -7.02
CA ALA A 290 -6.50 11.62 -6.25
C ALA A 290 -7.50 12.65 -5.65
N GLY A 291 -8.74 12.24 -5.39
CA GLY A 291 -9.78 13.15 -4.89
C GLY A 291 -10.79 13.59 -5.95
N GLY A 292 -10.64 13.21 -7.21
CA GLY A 292 -11.63 13.41 -8.26
C GLY A 292 -11.23 14.39 -9.37
N ASP A 293 -12.23 14.98 -10.01
CA ASP A 293 -12.03 15.75 -11.26
C ASP A 293 -11.14 16.99 -11.11
N SER A 294 -11.04 17.57 -9.92
CA SER A 294 -10.22 18.76 -9.65
C SER A 294 -8.79 18.44 -9.17
N ALA A 295 -8.43 17.17 -9.00
CA ALA A 295 -7.18 16.77 -8.39
C ALA A 295 -5.91 17.32 -9.08
N LEU A 296 -5.97 17.57 -10.38
CA LEU A 296 -4.83 18.12 -11.13
C LEU A 296 -4.68 19.65 -11.02
N VAL A 297 -5.57 20.32 -10.28
CA VAL A 297 -5.58 21.77 -10.09
C VAL A 297 -6.06 22.14 -8.67
N ASP A 298 -5.81 21.31 -7.68
CA ASP A 298 -6.19 21.56 -6.29
C ASP A 298 -5.05 22.14 -5.44
N GLY A 299 -3.87 22.26 -6.03
CA GLY A 299 -2.66 22.76 -5.39
C GLY A 299 -1.93 21.68 -4.57
N VAL A 300 -2.30 20.42 -4.68
CA VAL A 300 -1.72 19.33 -3.87
C VAL A 300 -0.67 18.56 -4.66
N ILE A 301 0.58 18.72 -4.30
CA ILE A 301 1.69 17.94 -4.86
C ILE A 301 1.72 16.54 -4.22
N GLY A 302 1.89 15.52 -5.05
CA GLY A 302 2.05 14.14 -4.59
C GLY A 302 3.38 13.91 -3.85
N GLY A 303 3.37 12.96 -2.91
CA GLY A 303 4.56 12.56 -2.17
C GLY A 303 5.44 11.58 -2.97
N TRP A 304 6.25 10.80 -2.25
CA TRP A 304 7.18 9.85 -2.85
C TRP A 304 6.51 8.57 -3.39
N THR A 305 5.22 8.38 -3.17
CA THR A 305 4.47 7.20 -3.62
C THR A 305 3.10 7.58 -4.18
N TYR A 306 2.66 6.90 -5.24
CA TYR A 306 1.29 7.05 -5.75
C TYR A 306 0.22 6.49 -4.78
N GLY A 307 0.63 5.66 -3.81
CA GLY A 307 -0.23 5.14 -2.76
C GLY A 307 -0.71 6.18 -1.74
N ASP A 308 -0.14 7.40 -1.74
CA ASP A 308 -0.55 8.50 -0.87
C ASP A 308 -1.87 9.17 -1.27
N ARG A 309 -2.46 8.72 -2.39
CA ARG A 309 -3.72 9.20 -2.97
C ARG A 309 -3.71 10.66 -3.45
N ARG A 310 -2.54 11.20 -3.75
CA ARG A 310 -2.35 12.54 -4.32
C ARG A 310 -1.97 12.50 -5.79
N TRP A 311 -1.75 11.31 -6.33
CA TRP A 311 -1.40 11.06 -7.72
C TRP A 311 -2.62 10.56 -8.48
N GLN A 312 -2.97 11.23 -9.58
CA GLN A 312 -4.04 10.77 -10.45
C GLN A 312 -3.47 9.81 -11.50
N GLY A 313 -4.07 8.61 -11.61
CA GLY A 313 -3.59 7.54 -12.47
C GLY A 313 -4.42 7.35 -13.73
N PHE A 314 -3.76 7.25 -14.89
CA PHE A 314 -4.36 6.98 -16.19
C PHE A 314 -3.83 5.65 -16.72
N ILE A 315 -4.75 4.72 -17.03
CA ILE A 315 -4.36 3.36 -17.39
C ILE A 315 -4.43 3.13 -18.90
N ASP A 316 -3.48 2.32 -19.33
CA ASP A 316 -3.33 1.56 -20.57
C ASP A 316 -3.99 2.16 -21.84
N LYS A 317 -3.18 2.46 -22.85
CA LYS A 317 -3.58 2.96 -24.17
C LYS A 317 -4.50 4.18 -24.17
N LYS A 318 -4.89 4.66 -23.00
CA LYS A 318 -5.61 5.90 -22.82
C LYS A 318 -4.60 7.04 -22.73
N ARG A 319 -4.80 8.04 -23.54
CA ARG A 319 -4.08 9.29 -23.43
C ARG A 319 -4.66 10.06 -22.24
N MET A 320 -3.82 10.55 -21.35
CA MET A 320 -4.22 11.67 -20.51
C MET A 320 -4.51 12.86 -21.42
N ASP A 321 -5.69 13.44 -21.30
CA ASP A 321 -6.12 14.59 -22.11
C ASP A 321 -6.98 15.50 -21.25
N VAL A 322 -6.38 16.55 -20.74
CA VAL A 322 -6.96 17.43 -19.73
C VAL A 322 -7.00 18.84 -20.25
N THR A 323 -8.16 19.48 -20.17
CA THR A 323 -8.36 20.90 -20.52
C THR A 323 -8.76 21.68 -19.26
N ILE A 324 -7.98 22.71 -18.94
CA ILE A 324 -8.22 23.63 -17.83
C ILE A 324 -8.87 24.89 -18.40
N ASP A 325 -10.02 25.32 -17.84
CA ASP A 325 -10.66 26.61 -18.16
C ASP A 325 -10.21 27.68 -17.16
N MET A 326 -9.35 28.59 -17.57
CA MET A 326 -8.89 29.71 -16.76
C MET A 326 -9.99 30.78 -16.56
N GLU A 327 -11.24 30.53 -17.07
CA GLU A 327 -12.44 31.40 -17.00
C GLU A 327 -12.34 32.67 -17.83
N LYS A 328 -11.15 33.19 -18.02
CA LYS A 328 -10.84 34.38 -18.85
C LYS A 328 -9.49 34.22 -19.50
N GLU A 329 -9.25 35.03 -20.50
CA GLU A 329 -7.95 35.17 -21.14
C GLU A 329 -6.91 35.59 -20.07
N THR A 330 -5.89 34.80 -19.85
CA THR A 330 -4.88 34.92 -18.79
C THR A 330 -3.48 34.89 -19.39
N GLU A 331 -2.57 35.70 -18.89
CA GLU A 331 -1.15 35.61 -19.23
C GLU A 331 -0.53 34.40 -18.56
N ILE A 332 0.19 33.57 -19.31
CA ILE A 332 0.75 32.28 -18.91
C ILE A 332 2.23 32.29 -19.26
N HIS A 333 3.08 32.05 -18.25
CA HIS A 333 4.53 32.01 -18.40
C HIS A 333 5.12 30.60 -18.31
N SER A 334 4.44 29.68 -17.64
CA SER A 334 4.81 28.28 -17.61
C SER A 334 3.61 27.37 -17.36
N VAL A 335 3.69 26.16 -17.90
CA VAL A 335 2.76 25.05 -17.62
C VAL A 335 3.59 23.79 -17.47
N GLY A 336 3.44 23.04 -16.37
CA GLY A 336 4.17 21.80 -16.17
C GLY A 336 3.48 20.89 -15.17
N ALA A 337 3.76 19.59 -15.29
CA ALA A 337 3.30 18.57 -14.35
C ALA A 337 4.41 17.54 -14.12
N ASP A 338 4.46 17.02 -12.91
CA ASP A 338 5.38 15.93 -12.58
C ASP A 338 4.75 14.58 -12.93
N PHE A 339 5.57 13.67 -13.44
CA PHE A 339 5.21 12.28 -13.64
C PHE A 339 6.15 11.40 -12.83
N MET A 340 5.60 10.27 -12.37
CA MET A 340 6.31 9.26 -11.58
C MET A 340 6.55 8.01 -12.42
N GLN A 341 7.70 7.36 -12.25
CA GLN A 341 7.95 6.01 -12.73
C GLN A 341 8.29 5.06 -11.60
N VAL A 342 7.61 3.90 -11.59
CA VAL A 342 7.87 2.75 -10.72
C VAL A 342 7.62 1.50 -11.58
N CYS A 343 8.66 0.88 -12.11
CA CYS A 343 8.51 -0.15 -13.15
C CYS A 343 7.85 -1.44 -12.68
N GLY A 344 8.05 -1.87 -11.42
CA GLY A 344 7.47 -3.09 -10.87
C GLY A 344 5.94 -3.14 -11.00
N PRO A 345 5.18 -2.15 -10.51
CA PRO A 345 3.73 -2.07 -10.67
C PRO A 345 3.28 -1.47 -12.02
N GLU A 346 4.14 -1.47 -13.03
CA GLU A 346 3.84 -0.97 -14.39
C GLU A 346 3.44 0.51 -14.45
N VAL A 347 4.07 1.35 -13.65
CA VAL A 347 3.97 2.81 -13.72
C VAL A 347 5.14 3.34 -14.55
N PHE A 348 4.86 4.02 -15.66
CA PHE A 348 5.90 4.49 -16.59
C PHE A 348 5.80 5.99 -16.86
N MET A 349 6.92 6.59 -17.26
CA MET A 349 6.93 7.94 -17.78
C MET A 349 6.11 8.03 -19.08
N PRO A 350 5.53 9.21 -19.41
CA PRO A 350 4.93 9.42 -20.71
C PRO A 350 5.99 9.36 -21.82
N SER A 351 5.62 8.77 -22.98
CA SER A 351 6.47 8.79 -24.18
C SER A 351 6.34 10.10 -24.95
N GLU A 352 5.22 10.79 -24.80
CA GLU A 352 4.96 12.09 -25.41
C GLU A 352 4.11 12.95 -24.48
N VAL A 353 4.46 14.23 -24.35
CA VAL A 353 3.63 15.26 -23.70
C VAL A 353 3.42 16.42 -24.66
N ILE A 354 2.18 16.89 -24.77
CA ILE A 354 1.81 18.04 -25.61
C ILE A 354 1.08 19.07 -24.73
N ILE A 355 1.56 20.30 -24.77
CA ILE A 355 0.93 21.45 -24.10
C ILE A 355 0.43 22.40 -25.17
N SER A 356 -0.85 22.75 -25.12
CA SER A 356 -1.51 23.61 -26.09
C SER A 356 -2.44 24.61 -25.40
N VAL A 357 -2.74 25.72 -26.08
CA VAL A 357 -3.63 26.77 -25.58
C VAL A 357 -4.71 27.12 -26.58
N SER A 358 -5.84 27.67 -26.07
CA SER A 358 -6.96 28.10 -26.89
C SER A 358 -7.71 29.26 -26.22
N ASN A 359 -8.41 30.09 -27.03
CA ASN A 359 -9.33 31.10 -26.51
C ASN A 359 -10.81 30.72 -26.67
N ASP A 360 -11.13 29.75 -27.52
CA ASP A 360 -12.49 29.30 -27.81
C ASP A 360 -12.78 27.87 -27.28
N GLY A 361 -11.76 27.18 -26.80
CA GLY A 361 -11.84 25.81 -26.31
C GLY A 361 -12.05 24.74 -27.38
N LYS A 362 -11.89 25.10 -28.65
CA LYS A 362 -12.08 24.23 -29.82
C LYS A 362 -10.80 24.08 -30.65
N GLU A 363 -10.24 25.21 -31.07
CA GLU A 363 -9.00 25.24 -31.82
C GLU A 363 -7.84 25.51 -30.86
N PHE A 364 -6.88 24.58 -30.80
CA PHE A 364 -5.73 24.64 -29.91
C PHE A 364 -4.45 24.88 -30.69
N THR A 365 -3.66 25.84 -30.24
CA THR A 365 -2.29 26.09 -30.72
C THR A 365 -1.31 25.38 -29.81
N GLU A 366 -0.48 24.50 -30.38
CA GLU A 366 0.57 23.80 -29.68
C GLU A 366 1.66 24.80 -29.25
N LEU A 367 1.97 24.80 -27.95
CA LEU A 367 3.09 25.55 -27.35
C LEU A 367 4.35 24.72 -27.35
N LYS A 368 4.23 23.43 -26.96
CA LYS A 368 5.36 22.50 -26.86
C LYS A 368 4.92 21.06 -27.01
N ARG A 369 5.74 20.31 -27.72
CA ARG A 369 5.72 18.85 -27.79
C ARG A 369 7.02 18.31 -27.25
N MET A 370 6.95 17.35 -26.35
CA MET A 370 8.10 16.70 -25.75
C MET A 370 8.00 15.20 -26.00
N GLU A 371 9.00 14.65 -26.66
CA GLU A 371 9.17 13.20 -26.80
C GLU A 371 10.12 12.70 -25.71
N HIS A 372 9.80 11.58 -25.11
CA HIS A 372 10.61 10.95 -24.07
C HIS A 372 10.76 9.46 -24.33
N LYS A 373 12.01 8.99 -24.30
CA LYS A 373 12.31 7.56 -24.39
C LYS A 373 12.18 6.94 -22.99
N VAL A 374 11.12 6.20 -22.77
CA VAL A 374 10.93 5.46 -21.53
C VAL A 374 12.00 4.37 -21.39
N VAL A 375 12.69 4.33 -20.27
CA VAL A 375 13.69 3.30 -19.93
C VAL A 375 13.23 2.61 -18.67
N LYS A 376 13.13 1.27 -18.71
CA LYS A 376 12.84 0.48 -17.51
C LYS A 376 14.08 0.35 -16.64
N ASP A 377 13.95 0.71 -15.39
CA ASP A 377 14.95 0.48 -14.36
C ASP A 377 14.25 0.20 -13.01
N ASP A 378 15.01 -0.12 -11.99
CA ASP A 378 14.48 -0.44 -10.65
C ASP A 378 14.35 0.80 -9.74
N LYS A 379 14.55 2.01 -10.32
CA LYS A 379 14.50 3.26 -9.57
C LYS A 379 13.11 3.89 -9.62
N VAL A 380 12.71 4.46 -8.51
CA VAL A 380 11.59 5.41 -8.50
C VAL A 380 12.08 6.74 -9.02
N THR A 381 11.49 7.24 -10.11
CA THR A 381 11.96 8.45 -10.79
C THR A 381 10.81 9.45 -10.93
N PHE A 382 11.14 10.74 -10.82
CA PHE A 382 10.19 11.85 -11.01
C PHE A 382 10.74 12.78 -12.07
N ILE A 383 9.93 13.13 -13.09
CA ILE A 383 10.30 14.04 -14.16
C ILE A 383 9.20 15.07 -14.36
N ASN A 384 9.57 16.34 -14.38
CA ASN A 384 8.67 17.43 -14.79
C ASN A 384 8.65 17.56 -16.31
N PHE A 385 7.47 17.51 -16.90
CA PHE A 385 7.25 17.81 -18.30
C PHE A 385 6.56 19.16 -18.41
N GLY A 386 7.29 20.19 -18.83
CA GLY A 386 6.79 21.54 -18.81
C GLY A 386 7.22 22.40 -20.01
N TRP A 387 6.49 23.48 -20.17
CA TRP A 387 6.75 24.57 -21.10
C TRP A 387 6.97 25.87 -20.32
N GLU A 388 7.92 26.66 -20.79
CA GLU A 388 8.16 28.02 -20.34
C GLU A 388 8.15 28.96 -21.54
N GLY A 389 7.56 30.14 -21.41
CA GLY A 389 7.46 31.14 -22.47
C GLY A 389 6.49 32.26 -22.10
N ASN A 390 5.86 32.85 -23.12
CA ASN A 390 4.78 33.83 -22.94
C ASN A 390 3.62 33.43 -23.85
N ALA A 391 2.48 33.16 -23.26
CA ALA A 391 1.23 32.92 -23.97
C ALA A 391 0.10 33.68 -23.29
N LYS A 392 -1.00 33.90 -24.03
CA LYS A 392 -2.20 34.53 -23.50
C LYS A 392 -3.41 33.77 -23.99
N ALA A 393 -4.09 33.04 -23.06
CA ALA A 393 -5.19 32.16 -23.42
C ALA A 393 -6.17 31.96 -22.28
N ARG A 394 -7.38 31.52 -22.64
CA ARG A 394 -8.39 31.07 -21.66
C ARG A 394 -8.30 29.58 -21.33
N TYR A 395 -7.97 28.74 -22.31
CA TYR A 395 -7.92 27.31 -22.14
C TYR A 395 -6.50 26.79 -22.27
N ILE A 396 -6.10 25.89 -21.38
CA ILE A 396 -4.83 25.16 -21.43
C ILE A 396 -5.18 23.69 -21.57
N ARG A 397 -4.60 23.01 -22.57
CA ARG A 397 -4.74 21.57 -22.77
C ARG A 397 -3.41 20.89 -22.52
N TYR A 398 -3.41 19.93 -21.62
CA TYR A 398 -2.27 19.10 -21.28
C TYR A 398 -2.56 17.66 -21.67
N GLN A 399 -1.74 17.09 -22.53
CA GLN A 399 -1.91 15.74 -23.04
C GLN A 399 -0.63 14.94 -22.79
N ALA A 400 -0.77 13.70 -22.31
CA ALA A 400 0.33 12.75 -22.15
C ALA A 400 -0.07 11.39 -22.70
N SER A 401 0.87 10.72 -23.37
CA SER A 401 0.65 9.39 -23.95
C SER A 401 1.59 8.39 -23.33
N SER A 402 1.07 7.20 -22.94
CA SER A 402 1.89 6.07 -22.56
C SER A 402 2.72 5.58 -23.76
N GLY A 403 3.91 5.06 -23.48
CA GLY A 403 4.80 4.48 -24.48
C GLY A 403 4.44 3.04 -24.85
N GLU A 404 5.42 2.36 -25.44
CA GLU A 404 5.30 0.97 -25.88
C GLU A 404 5.01 -0.04 -24.75
N PHE A 405 5.35 0.30 -23.51
CA PHE A 405 5.14 -0.56 -22.35
C PHE A 405 3.69 -0.53 -21.82
N GLY A 406 2.86 0.42 -22.26
CA GLY A 406 1.51 0.58 -21.70
C GLY A 406 1.52 0.96 -20.21
N GLY A 407 0.75 0.27 -19.39
CA GLY A 407 0.69 0.47 -17.95
C GLY A 407 0.02 1.78 -17.53
N PHE A 408 0.39 2.29 -16.35
CA PHE A 408 -0.12 3.53 -15.79
C PHE A 408 0.76 4.72 -16.09
N LEU A 409 0.12 5.88 -16.32
CA LEU A 409 0.70 7.21 -16.15
C LEU A 409 0.19 7.78 -14.83
N PHE A 410 1.08 8.24 -13.94
CA PHE A 410 0.71 8.98 -12.75
C PHE A 410 1.26 10.40 -12.80
N THR A 411 0.37 11.35 -12.55
CA THR A 411 0.72 12.77 -12.39
C THR A 411 -0.04 13.36 -11.20
N ASP A 412 0.50 14.41 -10.59
CA ASP A 412 -0.07 15.03 -9.41
C ASP A 412 -0.79 16.34 -9.71
N GLU A 413 -0.08 17.40 -10.12
CA GLU A 413 -0.61 18.74 -10.25
C GLU A 413 -0.14 19.36 -11.56
N ILE A 414 -1.03 20.06 -12.29
CA ILE A 414 -0.68 20.86 -13.46
C ILE A 414 -0.46 22.31 -13.02
N VAL A 415 0.79 22.63 -12.72
CA VAL A 415 1.19 23.96 -12.23
C VAL A 415 1.22 24.96 -13.37
N VAL A 416 0.50 26.08 -13.24
CA VAL A 416 0.42 27.17 -14.22
C VAL A 416 0.89 28.49 -13.57
N LYS A 417 1.86 29.16 -14.18
CA LYS A 417 2.40 30.44 -13.70
C LYS A 417 2.36 31.51 -14.78
#